data_57b70b56b7feb294441eed5678265ef8
#
_entry.id   57b70b56b7feb294441eed5678265ef8
#
_cell.length_a   1.000
_cell.length_b   1.000
_cell.length_c   1.000
_cell.angle_alpha   90.00
_cell.angle_beta   90.00
_cell.angle_gamma   90.00
#
_symmetry.space_group_name_H-M   'P 1'
#
loop_
_entity.id
_entity.type
_entity.pdbx_description
1 polymer ?
#
loop_
_entity_poly.entity_id
_entity_poly.type
_entity_poly.pdbx_seq_one_letter_code
_entity_poly.pdbx_strand_id
1 'polypeptide(L)'
;PTLKVNQADCSCCGECAATCPLRIIRLPDGNFPRFCDDGAERCIICGHCEAVCPSGAITVEDPRLDPTSYPDPQPPIPKEQFARHLRMRRSIRRFSPEPVERETLQELLELMRYAPTGMNCQEVQWLVIYDTAELRRLSGLVVDWMRHVADQAPPGGLKINFEGMIKSWEKGNDPIS
;
A
#
# COMPACT_ATOMS: atom_id res chain seq x y z
N PRO A 1 2.26 22.18 4.45
CA PRO A 1 2.66 21.96 3.05
C PRO A 1 2.59 23.25 2.23
N THR A 2 3.41 23.33 1.19
CA THR A 2 3.46 24.44 0.24
C THR A 2 3.20 23.89 -1.16
N LEU A 3 2.30 24.53 -1.92
CA LEU A 3 2.04 24.20 -3.33
C LEU A 3 3.03 24.97 -4.21
N LYS A 4 3.88 24.26 -4.91
CA LYS A 4 4.82 24.82 -5.91
C LYS A 4 4.29 24.56 -7.30
N VAL A 5 4.42 25.53 -8.17
CA VAL A 5 4.01 25.43 -9.58
C VAL A 5 5.16 25.92 -10.45
N ASN A 6 5.67 25.02 -11.32
CA ASN A 6 6.56 25.42 -12.38
C ASN A 6 5.73 26.13 -13.47
N GLN A 7 5.82 27.46 -13.48
CA GLN A 7 5.01 28.28 -14.37
C GLN A 7 5.35 28.09 -15.87
N ALA A 8 6.59 27.66 -16.17
CA ALA A 8 7.00 27.42 -17.56
C ALA A 8 6.29 26.18 -18.16
N ASP A 9 6.00 25.18 -17.34
CA ASP A 9 5.42 23.91 -17.76
C ASP A 9 3.90 23.83 -17.51
N CYS A 10 3.36 24.75 -16.69
CA CYS A 10 1.94 24.72 -16.31
C CYS A 10 1.04 25.24 -17.44
N SER A 11 0.19 24.35 -17.97
CA SER A 11 -0.82 24.70 -18.98
C SER A 11 -2.10 25.33 -18.43
N CYS A 12 -2.21 25.53 -17.12
CA CYS A 12 -3.41 26.02 -16.46
C CYS A 12 -4.68 25.20 -16.75
N CYS A 13 -4.55 23.90 -16.97
CA CYS A 13 -5.66 22.99 -17.34
C CYS A 13 -6.71 22.80 -16.22
N GLY A 14 -6.37 23.09 -14.97
CA GLY A 14 -7.29 22.97 -13.84
C GLY A 14 -7.43 21.56 -13.24
N GLU A 15 -6.80 20.54 -13.81
CA GLU A 15 -6.91 19.14 -13.34
C GLU A 15 -6.54 18.98 -11.86
N CYS A 16 -5.48 19.67 -11.41
CA CYS A 16 -5.06 19.65 -10.01
C CYS A 16 -6.13 20.23 -9.05
N ALA A 17 -6.87 21.26 -9.49
CA ALA A 17 -7.97 21.83 -8.71
C ALA A 17 -9.21 20.92 -8.72
N ALA A 18 -9.53 20.33 -9.87
CA ALA A 18 -10.67 19.45 -10.04
C ALA A 18 -10.53 18.13 -9.25
N THR A 19 -9.31 17.55 -9.20
CA THR A 19 -9.04 16.29 -8.51
C THR A 19 -8.90 16.42 -7.00
N CYS A 20 -8.67 17.63 -6.47
CA CYS A 20 -8.42 17.83 -5.05
C CYS A 20 -9.65 17.43 -4.19
N PRO A 21 -9.58 16.38 -3.35
CA PRO A 21 -10.73 15.91 -2.59
C PRO A 21 -11.25 16.94 -1.57
N LEU A 22 -10.36 17.81 -1.09
CA LEU A 22 -10.70 18.88 -0.14
C LEU A 22 -11.01 20.22 -0.81
N ARG A 23 -10.89 20.29 -2.15
CA ARG A 23 -11.17 21.50 -2.95
C ARG A 23 -10.44 22.74 -2.46
N ILE A 24 -9.20 22.58 -2.03
CA ILE A 24 -8.34 23.63 -1.50
C ILE A 24 -7.41 24.27 -2.53
N ILE A 25 -7.40 23.75 -3.77
CA ILE A 25 -6.66 24.34 -4.86
C ILE A 25 -7.61 25.20 -5.71
N ARG A 26 -7.22 26.42 -5.97
CA ARG A 26 -7.93 27.35 -6.84
C ARG A 26 -7.13 27.63 -8.10
N LEU A 27 -7.80 27.78 -9.21
CA LEU A 27 -7.23 28.26 -10.47
C LEU A 27 -7.94 29.58 -10.82
N PRO A 28 -7.41 30.74 -10.41
CA PRO A 28 -7.98 32.03 -10.77
C PRO A 28 -7.79 32.29 -12.29
N ASP A 29 -8.71 33.02 -12.88
CA ASP A 29 -8.64 33.38 -14.31
C ASP A 29 -7.32 34.10 -14.62
N GLY A 30 -6.61 33.61 -15.62
CA GLY A 30 -5.33 34.14 -16.07
C GLY A 30 -4.15 33.94 -15.11
N ASN A 31 -4.28 33.10 -14.08
CA ASN A 31 -3.24 32.81 -13.10
C ASN A 31 -2.99 31.31 -12.92
N PHE A 32 -1.90 30.99 -12.22
CA PHE A 32 -1.52 29.62 -11.90
C PHE A 32 -2.29 29.07 -10.69
N PRO A 33 -2.40 27.73 -10.55
CA PRO A 33 -3.01 27.08 -9.39
C PRO A 33 -2.35 27.51 -8.08
N ARG A 34 -3.16 27.75 -7.05
CA ARG A 34 -2.68 28.07 -5.69
C ARG A 34 -3.61 27.53 -4.63
N PHE A 35 -3.13 27.38 -3.41
CA PHE A 35 -4.02 27.11 -2.29
C PHE A 35 -4.98 28.28 -2.04
N CYS A 36 -6.19 27.97 -1.56
CA CYS A 36 -7.03 28.97 -0.90
C CYS A 36 -6.43 29.36 0.45
N ASP A 37 -6.98 30.37 1.13
CA ASP A 37 -6.36 31.00 2.30
C ASP A 37 -6.04 30.00 3.43
N ASP A 38 -6.89 29.00 3.67
CA ASP A 38 -6.70 27.90 4.65
C ASP A 38 -6.19 26.60 4.02
N GLY A 39 -5.86 26.63 2.73
CA GLY A 39 -5.56 25.44 1.94
C GLY A 39 -4.32 24.68 2.41
N ALA A 40 -3.29 25.39 2.83
CA ALA A 40 -2.08 24.78 3.37
C ALA A 40 -2.37 23.97 4.65
N GLU A 41 -3.16 24.50 5.57
CA GLU A 41 -3.49 23.85 6.84
C GLU A 41 -4.36 22.61 6.63
N ARG A 42 -5.25 22.66 5.64
CA ARG A 42 -6.19 21.57 5.31
C ARG A 42 -5.60 20.50 4.40
N CYS A 43 -4.44 20.72 3.81
CA CYS A 43 -3.85 19.79 2.87
C CYS A 43 -3.42 18.48 3.58
N ILE A 44 -3.99 17.37 3.15
CA ILE A 44 -3.68 16.01 3.65
C ILE A 44 -2.52 15.33 2.92
N ILE A 45 -1.80 16.05 2.08
CA ILE A 45 -0.60 15.59 1.37
C ILE A 45 -0.85 14.27 0.61
N CYS A 46 -2.00 14.13 -0.04
CA CYS A 46 -2.39 12.89 -0.72
C CYS A 46 -1.78 12.72 -2.12
N GLY A 47 -1.07 13.72 -2.65
CA GLY A 47 -0.38 13.65 -3.93
C GLY A 47 -1.26 13.63 -5.19
N HIS A 48 -2.61 13.64 -5.08
CA HIS A 48 -3.49 13.57 -6.26
C HIS A 48 -3.23 14.67 -7.28
N CYS A 49 -2.97 15.90 -6.82
CA CYS A 49 -2.72 17.04 -7.70
C CYS A 49 -1.42 16.89 -8.50
N GLU A 50 -0.42 16.24 -7.93
CA GLU A 50 0.84 15.93 -8.61
C GLU A 50 0.65 14.78 -9.60
N ALA A 51 0.02 13.70 -9.15
CA ALA A 51 -0.20 12.50 -9.96
C ALA A 51 -1.04 12.75 -11.22
N VAL A 52 -1.99 13.70 -11.18
CA VAL A 52 -2.86 14.00 -12.33
C VAL A 52 -2.26 15.03 -13.29
N CYS A 53 -1.19 15.74 -12.88
CA CYS A 53 -0.62 16.81 -13.68
C CYS A 53 0.06 16.26 -14.95
N PRO A 54 -0.43 16.57 -16.16
CA PRO A 54 0.09 15.97 -17.38
C PRO A 54 1.51 16.42 -17.74
N SER A 55 1.94 17.57 -17.21
CA SER A 55 3.28 18.12 -17.44
C SER A 55 4.19 18.01 -16.21
N GLY A 56 3.71 17.44 -15.07
CA GLY A 56 4.47 17.40 -13.84
C GLY A 56 4.77 18.79 -13.24
N ALA A 57 4.02 19.82 -13.62
CA ALA A 57 4.29 21.20 -13.26
C ALA A 57 3.94 21.55 -11.80
N ILE A 58 3.33 20.64 -11.04
CA ILE A 58 2.86 20.92 -9.68
C ILE A 58 3.52 19.98 -8.67
N THR A 59 3.92 20.53 -7.53
CA THR A 59 4.55 19.77 -6.43
C THR A 59 4.03 20.28 -5.08
N VAL A 60 3.80 19.37 -4.16
CA VAL A 60 3.48 19.70 -2.76
C VAL A 60 4.72 19.45 -1.91
N GLU A 61 5.32 20.51 -1.40
CA GLU A 61 6.45 20.42 -0.48
C GLU A 61 5.94 20.37 0.97
N ASP A 62 6.39 19.38 1.71
CA ASP A 62 6.12 19.26 3.15
C ASP A 62 7.31 18.56 3.82
N PRO A 63 7.75 18.99 5.03
CA PRO A 63 8.84 18.35 5.76
C PRO A 63 8.61 16.87 6.10
N ARG A 64 7.35 16.40 6.06
CA ARG A 64 6.98 15.00 6.31
C ARG A 64 7.16 14.11 5.06
N LEU A 65 7.32 14.72 3.89
CA LEU A 65 7.55 13.99 2.64
C LEU A 65 9.05 13.77 2.44
N ASP A 66 9.40 12.56 2.05
CA ASP A 66 10.69 12.31 1.46
C ASP A 66 10.72 12.97 0.07
N PRO A 67 11.71 13.84 -0.24
CA PRO A 67 11.82 14.46 -1.56
C PRO A 67 11.93 13.46 -2.71
N THR A 68 12.32 12.21 -2.43
CA THR A 68 12.42 11.13 -3.40
C THR A 68 11.12 10.35 -3.57
N SER A 69 10.08 10.68 -2.80
CA SER A 69 8.86 9.89 -2.74
C SER A 69 7.97 9.97 -3.97
N TYR A 70 8.17 10.99 -4.82
CA TYR A 70 7.53 11.07 -6.13
C TYR A 70 8.63 10.96 -7.19
N PRO A 71 8.84 9.77 -7.76
CA PRO A 71 9.80 9.61 -8.83
C PRO A 71 9.40 10.49 -10.02
N ASP A 72 10.39 10.90 -10.79
CA ASP A 72 10.17 11.53 -12.09
C ASP A 72 9.05 10.82 -12.85
N PRO A 73 8.20 11.54 -13.59
CA PRO A 73 7.14 10.94 -14.39
C PRO A 73 7.74 9.89 -15.32
N GLN A 74 7.75 8.66 -14.86
CA GLN A 74 8.17 7.51 -15.64
C GLN A 74 7.00 7.12 -16.56
N PRO A 75 7.29 6.57 -17.74
CA PRO A 75 6.24 6.04 -18.59
C PRO A 75 5.43 5.00 -17.79
N PRO A 76 4.12 4.95 -17.96
CA PRO A 76 3.29 3.98 -17.27
C PRO A 76 3.77 2.56 -17.56
N ILE A 77 3.62 1.68 -16.56
CA ILE A 77 3.95 0.26 -16.75
C ILE A 77 3.20 -0.26 -17.97
N PRO A 78 3.89 -0.87 -18.96
CA PRO A 78 3.25 -1.40 -20.16
C PRO A 78 2.09 -2.34 -19.79
N LYS A 79 0.96 -2.20 -20.44
CA LYS A 79 -0.25 -2.99 -20.19
C LYS A 79 0.02 -4.49 -20.15
N GLU A 80 0.86 -4.98 -21.05
CA GLU A 80 1.22 -6.40 -21.15
C GLU A 80 2.01 -6.87 -19.93
N GLN A 81 2.93 -6.05 -19.41
CA GLN A 81 3.71 -6.33 -18.21
C GLN A 81 2.82 -6.37 -16.98
N PHE A 82 1.94 -5.39 -16.82
CA PHE A 82 0.98 -5.33 -15.73
C PHE A 82 0.00 -6.51 -15.78
N ALA A 83 -0.56 -6.82 -16.96
CA ALA A 83 -1.46 -7.95 -17.16
C ALA A 83 -0.77 -9.28 -16.85
N ARG A 84 0.51 -9.44 -17.23
CA ARG A 84 1.31 -10.62 -16.89
C ARG A 84 1.46 -10.76 -15.37
N HIS A 85 1.82 -9.68 -14.68
CA HIS A 85 1.96 -9.67 -13.23
C HIS A 85 0.66 -10.12 -12.53
N LEU A 86 -0.48 -9.55 -12.91
CA LEU A 86 -1.79 -9.92 -12.35
C LEU A 86 -2.13 -11.40 -12.60
N ARG A 87 -1.89 -11.90 -13.83
CA ARG A 87 -2.18 -13.30 -14.19
C ARG A 87 -1.27 -14.31 -13.49
N MET A 88 -0.04 -13.92 -13.18
CA MET A 88 0.94 -14.80 -12.54
C MET A 88 0.84 -14.80 -11.00
N ARG A 89 0.20 -13.78 -10.42
CA ARG A 89 0.06 -13.68 -8.96
C ARG A 89 -0.73 -14.89 -8.42
N ARG A 90 -0.11 -15.62 -7.50
CA ARG A 90 -0.71 -16.77 -6.79
C ARG A 90 -0.40 -16.67 -5.31
N SER A 91 -1.19 -17.36 -4.50
CA SER A 91 -0.82 -17.60 -3.11
C SER A 91 0.42 -18.47 -3.06
N ILE A 92 1.49 -17.98 -2.47
CA ILE A 92 2.71 -18.73 -2.24
C ILE A 92 2.48 -19.59 -0.99
N ARG A 93 2.80 -20.88 -1.08
CA ARG A 93 2.61 -21.87 0.00
C ARG A 93 3.85 -22.72 0.23
N ARG A 94 4.93 -22.44 -0.46
CA ARG A 94 6.25 -23.05 -0.24
C ARG A 94 7.27 -21.94 -0.30
N PHE A 95 7.93 -21.74 0.78
CA PHE A 95 8.94 -20.70 0.96
C PHE A 95 10.32 -21.31 0.94
N SER A 96 11.32 -20.52 0.53
CA SER A 96 12.73 -20.88 0.72
C SER A 96 13.04 -20.92 2.22
N PRO A 97 13.93 -21.82 2.66
CA PRO A 97 14.44 -21.81 4.03
C PRO A 97 15.38 -20.62 4.30
N GLU A 98 15.79 -19.93 3.27
CA GLU A 98 16.68 -18.77 3.38
C GLU A 98 15.92 -17.58 3.96
N PRO A 99 16.44 -16.92 5.00
CA PRO A 99 15.82 -15.73 5.56
C PRO A 99 15.84 -14.57 4.56
N VAL A 100 14.83 -13.74 4.58
CA VAL A 100 14.82 -12.47 3.82
C VAL A 100 15.74 -11.49 4.54
N GLU A 101 16.64 -10.83 3.80
CA GLU A 101 17.51 -9.80 4.36
C GLU A 101 16.70 -8.65 4.98
N ARG A 102 17.18 -8.11 6.11
CA ARG A 102 16.47 -7.05 6.84
C ARG A 102 16.32 -5.78 6.01
N GLU A 103 17.30 -5.47 5.19
CA GLU A 103 17.32 -4.35 4.27
C GLU A 103 16.18 -4.47 3.25
N THR A 104 15.97 -5.64 2.68
CA THR A 104 14.85 -5.91 1.78
C THR A 104 13.49 -5.72 2.46
N LEU A 105 13.38 -6.14 3.73
CA LEU A 105 12.15 -5.91 4.50
C LEU A 105 11.91 -4.42 4.76
N GLN A 106 12.95 -3.66 5.06
CA GLN A 106 12.86 -2.22 5.23
C GLN A 106 12.41 -1.52 3.94
N GLU A 107 13.01 -1.85 2.81
CA GLU A 107 12.60 -1.34 1.49
C GLU A 107 11.13 -1.63 1.19
N LEU A 108 10.66 -2.84 1.48
CA LEU A 108 9.25 -3.21 1.30
C LEU A 108 8.32 -2.41 2.23
N LEU A 109 8.70 -2.19 3.49
CA LEU A 109 7.92 -1.39 4.43
C LEU A 109 7.85 0.08 4.00
N GLU A 110 8.96 0.63 3.47
CA GLU A 110 8.97 1.97 2.88
C GLU A 110 7.98 2.10 1.71
N LEU A 111 7.91 1.09 0.85
CA LEU A 111 6.94 1.07 -0.26
C LEU A 111 5.49 0.98 0.24
N MET A 112 5.24 0.26 1.33
CA MET A 112 3.89 0.11 1.88
C MET A 112 3.27 1.41 2.38
N ARG A 113 4.07 2.43 2.70
CA ARG A 113 3.55 3.75 3.10
C ARG A 113 2.70 4.42 2.03
N TYR A 114 2.88 4.04 0.76
CA TYR A 114 2.07 4.55 -0.36
C TYR A 114 0.73 3.85 -0.53
N ALA A 115 0.41 2.85 0.30
CA ALA A 115 -0.91 2.25 0.29
C ALA A 115 -1.98 3.30 0.65
N PRO A 116 -3.10 3.37 -0.09
CA PRO A 116 -4.13 4.35 0.19
C PRO A 116 -4.76 4.13 1.57
N THR A 117 -4.89 5.23 2.30
CA THR A 117 -5.57 5.25 3.62
C THR A 117 -6.66 6.32 3.63
N GLY A 118 -7.65 6.18 4.51
CA GLY A 118 -8.69 7.19 4.67
C GLY A 118 -8.09 8.55 4.99
N MET A 119 -8.48 9.59 4.24
CA MET A 119 -7.93 10.96 4.38
C MET A 119 -6.39 11.04 4.32
N ASN A 120 -5.73 10.04 3.75
CA ASN A 120 -4.26 9.92 3.73
C ASN A 120 -3.63 10.01 5.13
N CYS A 121 -4.30 9.48 6.16
CA CYS A 121 -3.83 9.57 7.54
C CYS A 121 -2.55 8.76 7.79
N GLN A 122 -2.25 7.76 6.95
CA GLN A 122 -1.04 6.91 7.03
C GLN A 122 -0.77 6.32 8.43
N GLU A 123 -1.83 6.06 9.20
CA GLU A 123 -1.75 5.56 10.58
C GLU A 123 -1.54 4.04 10.66
N VAL A 124 -1.36 3.37 9.51
CA VAL A 124 -1.12 1.92 9.48
C VAL A 124 0.21 1.60 10.14
N GLN A 125 0.16 0.73 11.14
CA GLN A 125 1.34 0.20 11.81
C GLN A 125 1.61 -1.22 11.33
N TRP A 126 2.88 -1.56 11.17
CA TRP A 126 3.33 -2.86 10.72
C TRP A 126 4.08 -3.58 11.82
N LEU A 127 3.67 -4.81 12.11
CA LEU A 127 4.41 -5.73 12.96
C LEU A 127 5.05 -6.78 12.07
N VAL A 128 6.37 -6.83 12.03
CA VAL A 128 7.12 -7.86 11.30
C VAL A 128 7.62 -8.91 12.27
N ILE A 129 7.22 -10.16 12.07
CA ILE A 129 7.71 -11.30 12.83
C ILE A 129 8.78 -11.96 11.98
N TYR A 130 10.04 -11.74 12.35
CA TYR A 130 11.21 -12.19 11.59
C TYR A 130 11.75 -13.54 12.05
N ASP A 131 11.52 -13.90 13.29
CA ASP A 131 12.01 -15.15 13.88
C ASP A 131 11.15 -16.34 13.43
N THR A 132 11.78 -17.31 12.75
CA THR A 132 11.08 -18.49 12.19
C THR A 132 10.50 -19.38 13.30
N ALA A 133 11.14 -19.46 14.47
CA ALA A 133 10.62 -20.25 15.59
C ALA A 133 9.38 -19.61 16.17
N GLU A 134 9.37 -18.27 16.28
CA GLU A 134 8.20 -17.52 16.73
C GLU A 134 7.05 -17.62 15.71
N LEU A 135 7.34 -17.51 14.40
CA LEU A 135 6.36 -17.71 13.36
C LEU A 135 5.71 -19.09 13.45
N ARG A 136 6.55 -20.14 13.61
CA ARG A 136 6.05 -21.51 13.80
C ARG A 136 5.22 -21.67 15.09
N ARG A 137 5.59 -21.01 16.17
CA ARG A 137 4.79 -20.99 17.41
C ARG A 137 3.40 -20.40 17.16
N LEU A 138 3.32 -19.29 16.45
CA LEU A 138 2.05 -18.63 16.12
C LEU A 138 1.20 -19.48 15.18
N SER A 139 1.80 -20.10 14.17
CA SER A 139 1.12 -21.06 13.29
C SER A 139 0.54 -22.24 14.11
N GLY A 140 1.28 -22.71 15.11
CA GLY A 140 0.81 -23.74 16.03
C GLY A 140 -0.47 -23.34 16.79
N LEU A 141 -0.56 -22.10 17.25
CA LEU A 141 -1.78 -21.59 17.89
C LEU A 141 -2.98 -21.58 16.96
N VAL A 142 -2.77 -21.29 15.67
CA VAL A 142 -3.83 -21.34 14.64
C VAL A 142 -4.28 -22.79 14.46
N VAL A 143 -3.34 -23.74 14.42
CA VAL A 143 -3.68 -25.18 14.31
C VAL A 143 -4.45 -25.67 15.52
N ASP A 144 -4.10 -25.23 16.73
CA ASP A 144 -4.84 -25.57 17.96
C ASP A 144 -6.27 -25.01 17.93
N TRP A 145 -6.43 -23.78 17.43
CA TRP A 145 -7.76 -23.22 17.18
C TRP A 145 -8.54 -24.03 16.14
N MET A 146 -7.90 -24.50 15.05
CA MET A 146 -8.53 -25.35 14.06
C MET A 146 -9.02 -26.67 14.65
N ARG A 147 -8.24 -27.30 15.55
CA ARG A 147 -8.65 -28.50 16.30
C ARG A 147 -9.91 -28.25 17.11
N HIS A 148 -9.89 -27.15 17.89
CA HIS A 148 -11.02 -26.74 18.71
C HIS A 148 -12.31 -26.53 17.88
N VAL A 149 -12.21 -25.82 16.76
CA VAL A 149 -13.38 -25.58 15.89
C VAL A 149 -13.86 -26.87 15.21
N ALA A 150 -12.94 -27.74 14.78
CA ALA A 150 -13.29 -29.02 14.16
C ALA A 150 -14.07 -29.93 15.14
N ASP A 151 -13.71 -29.94 16.40
CA ASP A 151 -14.38 -30.72 17.47
C ASP A 151 -15.79 -30.17 17.77
N GLN A 152 -16.03 -28.88 17.55
CA GLN A 152 -17.32 -28.23 17.84
C GLN A 152 -18.24 -28.09 16.61
N ALA A 153 -17.74 -28.41 15.41
CA ALA A 153 -18.49 -28.23 14.18
C ALA A 153 -19.72 -29.11 14.11
N PRO A 154 -20.93 -28.56 13.87
CA PRO A 154 -22.13 -29.39 13.74
C PRO A 154 -22.05 -30.27 12.48
N PRO A 155 -22.67 -31.44 12.49
CA PRO A 155 -22.76 -32.29 11.30
C PRO A 155 -23.41 -31.54 10.14
N GLY A 156 -22.68 -31.38 9.02
CA GLY A 156 -23.17 -30.69 7.81
C GLY A 156 -22.82 -29.19 7.70
N GLY A 157 -22.09 -28.62 8.66
CA GLY A 157 -21.52 -27.26 8.54
C GLY A 157 -20.50 -27.14 7.41
N LEU A 158 -20.10 -25.91 7.10
CA LEU A 158 -19.10 -25.63 6.09
C LEU A 158 -17.82 -26.42 6.43
N LYS A 159 -17.57 -27.52 5.72
CA LYS A 159 -16.38 -28.36 5.92
C LYS A 159 -15.17 -27.65 5.31
N ILE A 160 -14.65 -26.64 6.00
CA ILE A 160 -13.27 -26.24 5.76
C ILE A 160 -12.44 -27.48 6.12
N ASN A 161 -11.56 -27.89 5.22
CA ASN A 161 -10.76 -29.12 5.42
C ASN A 161 -9.66 -28.88 6.46
N PHE A 162 -10.04 -28.56 7.70
CA PHE A 162 -9.09 -28.39 8.80
C PHE A 162 -8.33 -29.69 9.09
N GLU A 163 -8.97 -30.86 8.92
CA GLU A 163 -8.29 -32.13 9.13
C GLU A 163 -7.06 -32.29 8.22
N GLY A 164 -7.16 -31.89 6.96
CA GLY A 164 -6.02 -31.94 6.03
C GLY A 164 -4.87 -31.02 6.46
N MET A 165 -5.20 -29.81 6.93
CA MET A 165 -4.21 -28.85 7.43
C MET A 165 -3.56 -29.34 8.74
N ILE A 166 -4.35 -29.84 9.68
CA ILE A 166 -3.87 -30.41 10.94
C ILE A 166 -2.91 -31.59 10.67
N LYS A 167 -3.31 -32.53 9.80
CA LYS A 167 -2.46 -33.67 9.42
C LYS A 167 -1.17 -33.23 8.72
N SER A 168 -1.22 -32.15 7.94
CA SER A 168 -0.02 -31.58 7.30
C SER A 168 0.94 -31.03 8.35
N TRP A 169 0.43 -30.28 9.32
CA TRP A 169 1.21 -29.76 10.43
C TRP A 169 1.89 -30.87 11.25
N GLU A 170 1.16 -31.94 11.58
CA GLU A 170 1.67 -33.09 12.33
C GLU A 170 2.80 -33.82 11.60
N LYS A 171 2.85 -33.74 10.27
CA LYS A 171 3.96 -34.22 9.42
C LYS A 171 5.14 -33.25 9.34
N GLY A 172 5.11 -32.15 10.06
CA GLY A 172 6.16 -31.14 10.07
C GLY A 172 6.07 -30.07 9.00
N ASN A 173 5.02 -30.10 8.13
CA ASN A 173 4.76 -29.05 7.18
C ASN A 173 3.98 -27.91 7.86
N ASP A 174 4.21 -26.68 7.43
CA ASP A 174 3.42 -25.53 7.88
C ASP A 174 2.36 -25.18 6.82
N PRO A 175 1.06 -25.46 7.08
CA PRO A 175 -0.02 -25.14 6.16
C PRO A 175 -0.56 -23.71 6.32
N ILE A 176 -0.02 -22.94 7.26
CA ILE A 176 -0.52 -21.62 7.67
C ILE A 176 0.35 -20.49 7.13
N SER A 177 1.66 -20.59 7.30
CA SER A 177 2.65 -19.59 6.85
C SER A 177 3.07 -19.76 5.40
#